data_faf83a5caaaa2aa08c374df032e33ce4
#
_entry.id   faf83a5caaaa2aa08c374df032e33ce4
#
_cell.length_a   1.000
_cell.length_b   1.000
_cell.length_c   1.000
_cell.angle_alpha   90.00
_cell.angle_beta   90.00
_cell.angle_gamma   90.00
#
_symmetry.space_group_name_H-M   'P 1'
#
loop_
_entity.id
_entity.type
_entity.pdbx_description
1 polymer ?
#
loop_
_entity_poly.entity_id
_entity_poly.type
_entity_poly.pdbx_seq_one_letter_code
_entity_poly.pdbx_strand_id
1 'polypeptide(L)'
;MGTARILYIEDERELSQLVSSHLKELGYDVDQAYSFSQALLLFQVKRSWDLILLDLYLPDGDGLELLKFFRQSESLQRTPIIILSARSGDINRIRGLELGADDYLEKPFSLVELALRIKKVLARAKGVEKPREASTLTFKMGSNQLVINKLKREVLLNGETLSLSPMEFKILLTLAENEGAALSRDELLSAVWRDERVVFDRTVDAFIAKIRKKLGPFKDCLETVRGYGYRFKVEPS
;
A
#
# COMPACT_ATOMS: atom_id res chain seq x y z
N MET A 1 0.89 19.83 -14.55
CA MET A 1 0.70 18.55 -13.83
C MET A 1 -0.73 18.54 -13.31
N GLY A 2 -1.51 17.48 -13.57
CA GLY A 2 -2.90 17.42 -13.07
C GLY A 2 -2.92 17.43 -11.55
N THR A 3 -3.92 18.08 -10.96
CA THR A 3 -4.20 18.11 -9.52
C THR A 3 -4.51 16.68 -9.05
N ALA A 4 -3.85 16.18 -8.04
CA ALA A 4 -4.16 14.85 -7.51
C ALA A 4 -5.50 14.87 -6.78
N ARG A 5 -6.32 13.83 -7.03
CA ARG A 5 -7.65 13.68 -6.46
C ARG A 5 -7.63 12.75 -5.27
N ILE A 6 -8.16 13.21 -4.15
CA ILE A 6 -8.20 12.50 -2.87
C ILE A 6 -9.65 12.20 -2.50
N LEU A 7 -9.96 10.95 -2.15
CA LEU A 7 -11.20 10.62 -1.45
C LEU A 7 -10.91 10.64 0.05
N TYR A 8 -11.61 11.48 0.80
CA TYR A 8 -11.51 11.55 2.25
C TYR A 8 -12.80 11.06 2.91
N ILE A 9 -12.69 9.98 3.68
CA ILE A 9 -13.80 9.29 4.34
C ILE A 9 -13.63 9.49 5.84
N GLU A 10 -14.51 10.29 6.45
CA GLU A 10 -14.43 10.75 7.83
C GLU A 10 -15.80 11.21 8.30
N ASP A 11 -16.33 10.64 9.38
CA ASP A 11 -17.66 10.96 9.88
C ASP A 11 -17.69 12.26 10.71
N GLU A 12 -16.58 12.62 11.36
CA GLU A 12 -16.45 13.88 12.10
C GLU A 12 -16.38 15.07 11.13
N ARG A 13 -17.52 15.76 10.96
CA ARG A 13 -17.66 16.81 9.96
C ARG A 13 -16.68 17.96 10.11
N GLU A 14 -16.40 18.38 11.35
CA GLU A 14 -15.49 19.50 11.64
C GLU A 14 -14.05 19.13 11.23
N LEU A 15 -13.59 17.94 11.61
CA LEU A 15 -12.28 17.42 11.21
C LEU A 15 -12.21 17.24 9.70
N SER A 16 -13.27 16.69 9.09
CA SER A 16 -13.34 16.49 7.64
C SER A 16 -13.23 17.81 6.88
N GLN A 17 -13.93 18.86 7.31
CA GLN A 17 -13.86 20.19 6.71
C GLN A 17 -12.48 20.82 6.88
N LEU A 18 -11.91 20.78 8.09
CA LEU A 18 -10.59 21.31 8.40
C LEU A 18 -9.50 20.69 7.52
N VAL A 19 -9.44 19.37 7.47
CA VAL A 19 -8.47 18.63 6.67
C VAL A 19 -8.67 18.89 5.18
N SER A 20 -9.92 18.84 4.69
CA SER A 20 -10.22 19.08 3.29
C SER A 20 -9.86 20.50 2.82
N SER A 21 -10.12 21.51 3.67
CA SER A 21 -9.75 22.90 3.36
C SER A 21 -8.24 23.04 3.24
N HIS A 22 -7.49 22.48 4.19
CA HIS A 22 -6.03 22.50 4.17
C HIS A 22 -5.46 21.76 2.93
N LEU A 23 -6.02 20.61 2.58
CA LEU A 23 -5.57 19.87 1.39
C LEU A 23 -5.88 20.61 0.09
N LYS A 24 -7.01 21.31 0.01
CA LYS A 24 -7.35 22.17 -1.14
C LYS A 24 -6.40 23.35 -1.27
N GLU A 25 -6.00 23.99 -0.16
CA GLU A 25 -4.96 25.03 -0.15
C GLU A 25 -3.61 24.53 -0.68
N LEU A 26 -3.29 23.25 -0.43
CA LEU A 26 -2.10 22.59 -0.97
C LEU A 26 -2.25 22.17 -2.45
N GLY A 27 -3.39 22.43 -3.08
CA GLY A 27 -3.63 22.18 -4.49
C GLY A 27 -4.17 20.78 -4.81
N TYR A 28 -4.72 20.06 -3.83
CA TYR A 28 -5.39 18.77 -4.04
C TYR A 28 -6.89 18.98 -4.35
N ASP A 29 -7.47 18.10 -5.18
CA ASP A 29 -8.91 17.98 -5.33
C ASP A 29 -9.44 16.95 -4.33
N VAL A 30 -10.42 17.33 -3.48
CA VAL A 30 -10.87 16.50 -2.35
C VAL A 30 -12.36 16.24 -2.43
N ASP A 31 -12.71 14.98 -2.63
CA ASP A 31 -14.06 14.46 -2.45
C ASP A 31 -14.22 13.97 -1.00
N GLN A 32 -15.34 14.33 -0.36
CA GLN A 32 -15.62 13.95 1.03
C GLN A 32 -16.78 12.96 1.10
N ALA A 33 -16.61 11.93 1.93
CA ALA A 33 -17.68 11.02 2.35
C ALA A 33 -17.72 10.99 3.88
N TYR A 34 -18.92 11.03 4.45
CA TYR A 34 -19.12 11.07 5.90
C TYR A 34 -19.65 9.75 6.47
N SER A 35 -19.68 8.71 5.63
CA SER A 35 -20.14 7.39 6.01
C SER A 35 -19.68 6.33 5.02
N PHE A 36 -19.77 5.07 5.41
CA PHE A 36 -19.51 3.91 4.57
C PHE A 36 -20.38 3.94 3.28
N SER A 37 -21.68 4.15 3.44
CA SER A 37 -22.62 4.19 2.32
C SER A 37 -22.33 5.34 1.35
N GLN A 38 -21.96 6.52 1.85
CA GLN A 38 -21.58 7.64 0.98
C GLN A 38 -20.30 7.37 0.20
N ALA A 39 -19.31 6.70 0.81
CA ALA A 39 -18.10 6.31 0.12
C ALA A 39 -18.41 5.35 -1.04
N LEU A 40 -19.29 4.38 -0.85
CA LEU A 40 -19.74 3.47 -1.91
C LEU A 40 -20.49 4.19 -3.02
N LEU A 41 -21.36 5.16 -2.70
CA LEU A 41 -22.08 5.96 -3.70
C LEU A 41 -21.10 6.78 -4.55
N LEU A 42 -20.11 7.43 -3.93
CA LEU A 42 -19.08 8.16 -4.65
C LEU A 42 -18.27 7.23 -5.57
N PHE A 43 -17.95 6.03 -5.12
CA PHE A 43 -17.26 5.03 -5.94
C PHE A 43 -18.07 4.63 -7.17
N GLN A 44 -19.39 4.50 -7.07
CA GLN A 44 -20.25 4.19 -8.22
C GLN A 44 -20.22 5.27 -9.29
N VAL A 45 -20.06 6.54 -8.88
CA VAL A 45 -20.08 7.70 -9.79
C VAL A 45 -18.70 8.03 -10.34
N LYS A 46 -17.67 8.05 -9.50
CA LYS A 46 -16.34 8.58 -9.86
C LYS A 46 -15.23 7.52 -9.93
N ARG A 47 -15.35 6.34 -9.63
CA ARG A 47 -14.46 5.15 -9.77
C ARG A 47 -12.92 5.32 -9.72
N SER A 48 -12.37 6.54 -9.57
CA SER A 48 -10.91 6.76 -9.56
C SER A 48 -10.48 7.93 -8.67
N TRP A 49 -9.53 7.67 -7.80
CA TRP A 49 -8.79 8.65 -7.01
C TRP A 49 -7.31 8.30 -7.00
N ASP A 50 -6.45 9.30 -6.78
CA ASP A 50 -5.00 9.12 -6.65
C ASP A 50 -4.60 8.68 -5.25
N LEU A 51 -5.46 8.95 -4.24
CA LEU A 51 -5.27 8.58 -2.84
C LEU A 51 -6.61 8.48 -2.12
N ILE A 52 -6.70 7.59 -1.15
CA ILE A 52 -7.83 7.50 -0.21
C ILE A 52 -7.32 7.75 1.21
N LEU A 53 -7.98 8.65 1.95
CA LEU A 53 -7.86 8.81 3.39
C LEU A 53 -9.08 8.15 4.02
N LEU A 54 -8.89 7.23 4.94
CA LEU A 54 -9.94 6.37 5.45
C LEU A 54 -9.93 6.33 6.98
N ASP A 55 -11.00 6.83 7.61
CA ASP A 55 -11.28 6.47 9.00
C ASP A 55 -11.85 5.04 9.08
N LEU A 56 -11.45 4.31 10.11
CA LEU A 56 -11.96 2.97 10.37
C LEU A 56 -13.32 2.97 11.07
N TYR A 57 -13.63 4.03 11.80
CA TYR A 57 -14.86 4.12 12.60
C TYR A 57 -15.89 4.97 11.86
N LEU A 58 -16.76 4.32 11.11
CA LEU A 58 -17.84 4.98 10.39
C LEU A 58 -19.18 4.62 11.03
N PRO A 59 -20.16 5.53 11.02
CA PRO A 59 -21.41 5.33 11.74
C PRO A 59 -22.28 4.17 11.22
N ASP A 60 -22.07 3.77 9.96
CA ASP A 60 -22.89 2.81 9.23
C ASP A 60 -22.09 1.62 8.68
N GLY A 61 -20.82 1.41 9.12
CA GLY A 61 -20.01 0.29 8.68
C GLY A 61 -18.57 0.29 9.19
N ASP A 62 -17.85 -0.81 8.96
CA ASP A 62 -16.44 -0.96 9.34
C ASP A 62 -15.54 -0.49 8.20
N GLY A 63 -14.67 0.48 8.47
CA GLY A 63 -13.70 0.98 7.49
C GLY A 63 -12.74 -0.10 6.97
N LEU A 64 -12.45 -1.15 7.75
CA LEU A 64 -11.67 -2.28 7.26
C LEU A 64 -12.39 -3.08 6.18
N GLU A 65 -13.71 -3.17 6.23
CA GLU A 65 -14.50 -3.79 5.16
C GLU A 65 -14.48 -2.93 3.90
N LEU A 66 -14.54 -1.61 4.05
CA LEU A 66 -14.40 -0.67 2.94
C LEU A 66 -13.02 -0.76 2.30
N LEU A 67 -11.97 -0.89 3.11
CA LEU A 67 -10.61 -1.16 2.63
C LEU A 67 -10.53 -2.45 1.81
N LYS A 68 -11.11 -3.55 2.30
CA LYS A 68 -11.18 -4.81 1.56
C LYS A 68 -11.90 -4.64 0.23
N PHE A 69 -13.04 -3.96 0.24
CA PHE A 69 -13.82 -3.67 -0.96
C PHE A 69 -12.98 -2.91 -1.99
N PHE A 70 -12.27 -1.85 -1.60
CA PHE A 70 -11.40 -1.10 -2.51
C PHE A 70 -10.26 -1.95 -3.05
N ARG A 71 -9.67 -2.81 -2.24
CA ARG A 71 -8.58 -3.72 -2.68
C ARG A 71 -9.07 -4.84 -3.62
N GLN A 72 -10.34 -5.19 -3.57
CA GLN A 72 -10.96 -6.14 -4.51
C GLN A 72 -11.47 -5.48 -5.79
N SER A 73 -11.64 -4.16 -5.77
CA SER A 73 -12.09 -3.39 -6.93
C SER A 73 -10.97 -3.24 -7.96
N GLU A 74 -11.23 -3.58 -9.21
CA GLU A 74 -10.28 -3.47 -10.32
C GLU A 74 -9.75 -2.03 -10.51
N SER A 75 -10.58 -1.02 -10.25
CA SER A 75 -10.21 0.39 -10.41
C SER A 75 -9.43 0.98 -9.24
N LEU A 76 -9.59 0.45 -8.00
CA LEU A 76 -8.99 1.01 -6.79
C LEU A 76 -7.97 0.08 -6.11
N GLN A 77 -7.79 -1.15 -6.58
CA GLN A 77 -6.88 -2.12 -5.96
C GLN A 77 -5.44 -1.60 -5.79
N ARG A 78 -5.01 -0.68 -6.67
CA ARG A 78 -3.67 -0.07 -6.66
C ARG A 78 -3.66 1.36 -6.11
N THR A 79 -4.82 1.95 -5.83
CA THR A 79 -4.90 3.29 -5.25
C THR A 79 -4.35 3.26 -3.83
N PRO A 80 -3.37 4.10 -3.49
CA PRO A 80 -2.85 4.15 -2.14
C PRO A 80 -3.92 4.58 -1.14
N ILE A 81 -3.90 3.96 0.06
CA ILE A 81 -4.84 4.21 1.14
C ILE A 81 -4.05 4.50 2.42
N ILE A 82 -4.31 5.66 3.02
CA ILE A 82 -3.82 6.03 4.35
C ILE A 82 -4.99 5.88 5.32
N ILE A 83 -4.81 5.07 6.35
CA ILE A 83 -5.79 4.96 7.44
C ILE A 83 -5.56 6.09 8.44
N LEU A 84 -6.65 6.76 8.84
CA LEU A 84 -6.67 7.74 9.91
C LEU A 84 -7.55 7.18 11.04
N SER A 85 -7.03 6.93 12.24
CA SER A 85 -7.84 6.29 13.28
C SER A 85 -7.50 6.78 14.68
N ALA A 86 -8.53 6.86 15.54
CA ALA A 86 -8.43 7.32 16.94
C ALA A 86 -7.90 6.26 17.92
N ARG A 87 -7.73 5.00 17.51
CA ARG A 87 -7.27 3.95 18.41
C ARG A 87 -5.84 3.53 18.16
N SER A 88 -4.99 3.86 19.14
CA SER A 88 -3.72 3.20 19.44
C SER A 88 -3.96 1.73 19.87
N GLY A 89 -4.38 0.90 18.94
CA GLY A 89 -4.46 -0.54 19.16
C GLY A 89 -3.68 -1.22 18.06
N ASP A 90 -2.54 -1.81 18.38
CA ASP A 90 -1.70 -2.56 17.45
C ASP A 90 -2.51 -3.49 16.53
N ILE A 91 -3.61 -4.04 17.02
CA ILE A 91 -4.46 -4.99 16.27
C ILE A 91 -5.14 -4.35 15.06
N ASN A 92 -5.73 -3.16 15.17
CA ASN A 92 -6.42 -2.52 14.04
C ASN A 92 -5.43 -1.95 13.02
N ARG A 93 -4.30 -1.45 13.50
CA ARG A 93 -3.19 -1.01 12.65
C ARG A 93 -2.62 -2.19 11.86
N ILE A 94 -2.32 -3.31 12.52
CA ILE A 94 -1.83 -4.54 11.88
C ILE A 94 -2.85 -5.03 10.84
N ARG A 95 -4.13 -5.14 11.21
CA ARG A 95 -5.19 -5.55 10.28
C ARG A 95 -5.32 -4.63 9.08
N GLY A 96 -5.28 -3.30 9.27
CA GLY A 96 -5.33 -2.34 8.18
C GLY A 96 -4.17 -2.52 7.19
N LEU A 97 -2.95 -2.66 7.70
CA LEU A 97 -1.76 -2.89 6.88
C LEU A 97 -1.80 -4.27 6.19
N GLU A 98 -2.21 -5.34 6.89
CA GLU A 98 -2.41 -6.67 6.31
C GLU A 98 -3.46 -6.69 5.19
N LEU A 99 -4.50 -5.88 5.31
CA LEU A 99 -5.53 -5.71 4.29
C LEU A 99 -5.08 -4.81 3.14
N GLY A 100 -3.87 -4.24 3.23
CA GLY A 100 -3.22 -3.52 2.14
C GLY A 100 -3.29 -2.00 2.22
N ALA A 101 -3.48 -1.40 3.40
CA ALA A 101 -3.23 0.03 3.58
C ALA A 101 -1.75 0.34 3.32
N ASP A 102 -1.47 1.54 2.78
CA ASP A 102 -0.11 1.99 2.44
C ASP A 102 0.55 2.73 3.60
N ASP A 103 -0.25 3.33 4.47
CA ASP A 103 0.19 4.05 5.67
C ASP A 103 -0.94 4.11 6.70
N TYR A 104 -0.57 4.43 7.95
CA TYR A 104 -1.49 4.59 9.06
C TYR A 104 -1.09 5.81 9.88
N LEU A 105 -2.03 6.67 10.21
CA LEU A 105 -1.82 7.86 11.02
C LEU A 105 -2.81 7.88 12.19
N GLU A 106 -2.28 7.97 13.38
CA GLU A 106 -3.09 7.98 14.61
C GLU A 106 -3.66 9.38 14.88
N LYS A 107 -4.92 9.45 15.27
CA LYS A 107 -5.57 10.67 15.76
C LYS A 107 -5.26 10.83 17.27
N PRO A 108 -4.92 12.06 17.75
CA PRO A 108 -4.84 13.30 16.99
C PRO A 108 -3.54 13.45 16.21
N PHE A 109 -3.61 13.99 15.00
CA PHE A 109 -2.46 14.25 14.13
C PHE A 109 -2.34 15.73 13.75
N SER A 110 -1.15 16.15 13.33
CA SER A 110 -0.97 17.48 12.77
C SER A 110 -1.29 17.48 11.26
N LEU A 111 -1.87 18.59 10.76
CA LEU A 111 -2.13 18.77 9.32
C LEU A 111 -0.82 18.71 8.50
N VAL A 112 0.28 19.20 9.08
CA VAL A 112 1.61 19.15 8.44
C VAL A 112 2.09 17.70 8.29
N GLU A 113 1.91 16.87 9.33
CA GLU A 113 2.27 15.45 9.27
C GLU A 113 1.45 14.71 8.21
N LEU A 114 0.13 14.91 8.21
CA LEU A 114 -0.75 14.33 7.21
C LEU A 114 -0.34 14.74 5.79
N ALA A 115 -0.07 16.02 5.54
CA ALA A 115 0.36 16.53 4.24
C ALA A 115 1.69 15.90 3.78
N LEU A 116 2.66 15.72 4.69
CA LEU A 116 3.93 15.06 4.39
C LEU A 116 3.75 13.60 4.02
N ARG A 117 2.88 12.87 4.73
CA ARG A 117 2.55 11.46 4.43
C ARG A 117 1.86 11.33 3.07
N ILE A 118 0.87 12.17 2.80
CA ILE A 118 0.19 12.23 1.50
C ILE A 118 1.20 12.45 0.37
N LYS A 119 2.08 13.45 0.51
CA LYS A 119 3.11 13.75 -0.48
C LYS A 119 4.04 12.55 -0.72
N LYS A 120 4.51 11.88 0.35
CA LYS A 120 5.35 10.69 0.27
C LYS A 120 4.61 9.54 -0.45
N VAL A 121 3.37 9.26 -0.06
CA VAL A 121 2.57 8.16 -0.61
C VAL A 121 2.25 8.41 -2.09
N LEU A 122 1.83 9.63 -2.46
CA LEU A 122 1.58 10.02 -3.85
C LEU A 122 2.85 10.00 -4.72
N ALA A 123 3.99 10.44 -4.19
CA ALA A 123 5.27 10.38 -4.92
C ALA A 123 5.67 8.94 -5.23
N ARG A 124 5.48 8.03 -4.28
CA ARG A 124 5.69 6.59 -4.48
C ARG A 124 4.73 6.01 -5.53
N ALA A 125 3.44 6.41 -5.47
CA ALA A 125 2.44 5.95 -6.42
C ALA A 125 2.71 6.43 -7.84
N LYS A 126 3.25 7.64 -8.01
CA LYS A 126 3.59 8.24 -9.32
C LYS A 126 4.98 7.83 -9.83
N GLY A 127 5.74 7.03 -9.10
CA GLY A 127 7.09 6.64 -9.51
C GLY A 127 8.09 7.80 -9.59
N VAL A 128 7.83 8.92 -8.88
CA VAL A 128 8.71 10.10 -8.87
C VAL A 128 9.84 9.91 -7.85
N GLU A 129 10.61 8.83 -7.99
CA GLU A 129 11.98 8.76 -7.50
C GLU A 129 12.92 8.69 -8.72
N LYS A 130 14.00 9.46 -8.63
CA LYS A 130 14.99 9.74 -9.71
C LYS A 130 15.31 8.54 -10.59
N PRO A 131 15.56 8.74 -11.90
CA PRO A 131 15.99 7.66 -12.79
C PRO A 131 17.35 7.15 -12.36
N ARG A 132 17.39 6.04 -11.66
CA ARG A 132 18.58 5.24 -11.41
C ARG A 132 18.27 3.78 -11.66
N GLU A 133 19.01 3.23 -12.63
CA GLU A 133 19.18 1.81 -12.95
C GLU A 133 17.92 1.03 -13.37
N ALA A 134 18.06 0.20 -14.36
CA ALA A 134 17.05 -0.65 -15.04
C ALA A 134 15.63 -0.60 -14.46
N SER A 135 14.73 0.12 -15.11
CA SER A 135 13.32 0.31 -14.66
C SER A 135 12.54 -1.01 -14.53
N THR A 136 13.14 -2.10 -14.94
CA THR A 136 12.54 -3.44 -14.99
C THR A 136 13.53 -4.47 -14.47
N LEU A 137 13.10 -5.27 -13.51
CA LEU A 137 13.81 -6.47 -13.06
C LEU A 137 13.17 -7.69 -13.75
N THR A 138 14.00 -8.58 -14.31
CA THR A 138 13.49 -9.79 -14.97
C THR A 138 14.22 -11.00 -14.40
N PHE A 139 13.44 -11.96 -13.93
CA PHE A 139 13.91 -13.19 -13.34
C PHE A 139 13.33 -14.39 -14.08
N LYS A 140 14.11 -15.46 -14.23
CA LYS A 140 13.69 -16.71 -14.85
C LYS A 140 13.91 -17.87 -13.89
N MET A 141 12.93 -18.75 -13.81
CA MET A 141 12.99 -19.97 -13.00
C MET A 141 12.34 -21.11 -13.79
N GLY A 142 13.16 -21.98 -14.37
CA GLY A 142 12.71 -22.98 -15.35
C GLY A 142 12.05 -22.31 -16.55
N SER A 143 10.82 -22.71 -16.88
CA SER A 143 10.01 -22.11 -17.95
C SER A 143 9.27 -20.85 -17.53
N ASN A 144 9.32 -20.47 -16.26
CA ASN A 144 8.58 -19.32 -15.75
C ASN A 144 9.44 -18.06 -15.77
N GLN A 145 8.80 -16.91 -16.06
CA GLN A 145 9.42 -15.59 -16.06
C GLN A 145 8.63 -14.63 -15.18
N LEU A 146 9.33 -13.98 -14.25
CA LEU A 146 8.79 -12.89 -13.43
C LEU A 146 9.41 -11.58 -13.89
N VAL A 147 8.58 -10.58 -14.19
CA VAL A 147 9.00 -9.24 -14.59
C VAL A 147 8.43 -8.24 -13.62
N ILE A 148 9.28 -7.44 -12.99
CA ILE A 148 8.87 -6.38 -12.05
C ILE A 148 9.21 -5.04 -12.69
N ASN A 149 8.19 -4.28 -13.07
CA ASN A 149 8.35 -2.93 -13.60
C ASN A 149 8.20 -1.91 -12.45
N LYS A 150 9.31 -1.30 -12.07
CA LYS A 150 9.38 -0.34 -10.97
C LYS A 150 8.56 0.94 -11.25
N LEU A 151 8.61 1.44 -12.47
CA LEU A 151 7.94 2.68 -12.87
C LEU A 151 6.42 2.51 -12.98
N LYS A 152 5.98 1.41 -13.59
CA LYS A 152 4.55 1.10 -13.72
C LYS A 152 3.96 0.50 -12.44
N ARG A 153 4.80 0.13 -11.46
CA ARG A 153 4.41 -0.64 -10.26
C ARG A 153 3.62 -1.91 -10.64
N GLU A 154 4.11 -2.60 -11.63
CA GLU A 154 3.45 -3.76 -12.23
C GLU A 154 4.35 -4.98 -12.10
N VAL A 155 3.75 -6.12 -11.82
CA VAL A 155 4.43 -7.41 -11.81
C VAL A 155 3.74 -8.31 -12.82
N LEU A 156 4.53 -8.90 -13.72
CA LEU A 156 4.05 -9.85 -14.70
C LEU A 156 4.65 -11.23 -14.41
N LEU A 157 3.82 -12.25 -14.39
CA LEU A 157 4.24 -13.64 -14.34
C LEU A 157 3.83 -14.32 -15.63
N ASN A 158 4.81 -14.77 -16.42
CA ASN A 158 4.60 -15.37 -17.75
C ASN A 158 3.79 -14.47 -18.71
N GLY A 159 3.95 -13.14 -18.57
CA GLY A 159 3.23 -12.14 -19.36
C GLY A 159 1.88 -11.73 -18.81
N GLU A 160 1.36 -12.40 -17.79
CA GLU A 160 0.09 -12.03 -17.12
C GLU A 160 0.34 -11.12 -15.92
N THR A 161 -0.48 -10.06 -15.78
CA THR A 161 -0.37 -9.11 -14.67
C THR A 161 -0.79 -9.74 -13.35
N LEU A 162 0.09 -9.73 -12.35
CA LEU A 162 -0.25 -10.12 -10.98
C LEU A 162 -0.89 -8.96 -10.22
N SER A 163 -2.08 -9.19 -9.68
CA SER A 163 -2.76 -8.22 -8.82
C SER A 163 -2.14 -8.22 -7.43
N LEU A 164 -1.18 -7.31 -7.20
CA LEU A 164 -0.55 -7.08 -5.90
C LEU A 164 -1.08 -5.77 -5.29
N SER A 165 -1.34 -5.77 -3.96
CA SER A 165 -1.55 -4.51 -3.25
C SER A 165 -0.27 -3.68 -3.27
N PRO A 166 -0.35 -2.36 -3.04
CA PRO A 166 0.85 -1.50 -2.99
C PRO A 166 1.92 -2.00 -2.03
N MET A 167 1.52 -2.58 -0.90
CA MET A 167 2.42 -3.10 0.11
C MET A 167 3.07 -4.43 -0.31
N GLU A 168 2.29 -5.35 -0.88
CA GLU A 168 2.82 -6.60 -1.44
C GLU A 168 3.83 -6.31 -2.55
N PHE A 169 3.53 -5.36 -3.44
CA PHE A 169 4.45 -4.92 -4.48
C PHE A 169 5.76 -4.40 -3.88
N LYS A 170 5.69 -3.56 -2.84
CA LYS A 170 6.85 -2.95 -2.23
C LYS A 170 7.74 -3.96 -1.51
N ILE A 171 7.16 -4.92 -0.78
CA ILE A 171 7.90 -6.01 -0.15
C ILE A 171 8.60 -6.87 -1.20
N LEU A 172 7.87 -7.28 -2.25
CA LEU A 172 8.42 -8.07 -3.34
C LEU A 172 9.56 -7.34 -4.06
N LEU A 173 9.36 -6.05 -4.36
CA LEU A 173 10.38 -5.22 -5.00
C LEU A 173 11.62 -5.09 -4.12
N THR A 174 11.46 -4.79 -2.82
CA THR A 174 12.60 -4.67 -1.89
C THR A 174 13.41 -5.95 -1.83
N LEU A 175 12.76 -7.10 -1.78
CA LEU A 175 13.43 -8.41 -1.79
C LEU A 175 14.12 -8.68 -3.12
N ALA A 176 13.46 -8.39 -4.24
CA ALA A 176 14.01 -8.61 -5.59
C ALA A 176 15.19 -7.67 -5.91
N GLU A 177 15.18 -6.43 -5.40
CA GLU A 177 16.33 -5.50 -5.55
C GLU A 177 17.55 -5.93 -4.74
N ASN A 178 17.34 -6.76 -3.71
CA ASN A 178 18.39 -7.35 -2.88
C ASN A 178 18.53 -8.87 -3.14
N GLU A 179 18.42 -9.28 -4.41
CA GLU A 179 18.52 -10.69 -4.78
C GLU A 179 19.75 -11.36 -4.17
N GLY A 180 19.55 -12.55 -3.58
CA GLY A 180 20.60 -13.33 -2.92
C GLY A 180 20.88 -12.92 -1.47
N ALA A 181 20.56 -11.67 -1.07
CA ALA A 181 20.73 -11.21 0.30
C ALA A 181 19.53 -11.64 1.17
N ALA A 182 19.81 -12.06 2.40
CA ALA A 182 18.78 -12.27 3.41
C ALA A 182 18.47 -10.92 4.07
N LEU A 183 17.20 -10.52 4.06
CA LEU A 183 16.71 -9.36 4.79
C LEU A 183 15.95 -9.81 6.03
N SER A 184 16.28 -9.22 7.17
CA SER A 184 15.53 -9.44 8.41
C SER A 184 14.12 -8.87 8.30
N ARG A 185 13.23 -9.31 9.19
CA ARG A 185 11.87 -8.75 9.28
C ARG A 185 11.90 -7.25 9.54
N ASP A 186 12.80 -6.80 10.43
CA ASP A 186 12.97 -5.40 10.77
C ASP A 186 13.51 -4.57 9.60
N GLU A 187 14.44 -5.10 8.81
CA GLU A 187 14.93 -4.45 7.61
C GLU A 187 13.82 -4.31 6.56
N LEU A 188 13.01 -5.35 6.34
CA LEU A 188 11.85 -5.29 5.46
C LEU A 188 10.80 -4.29 5.96
N LEU A 189 10.53 -4.29 7.26
CA LEU A 189 9.66 -3.31 7.88
C LEU A 189 10.19 -1.89 7.68
N SER A 190 11.45 -1.65 7.98
CA SER A 190 12.09 -0.34 7.84
C SER A 190 12.13 0.14 6.39
N ALA A 191 12.41 -0.74 5.43
CA ALA A 191 12.44 -0.41 4.01
C ALA A 191 11.04 -0.05 3.47
N VAL A 192 10.01 -0.70 4.01
CA VAL A 192 8.63 -0.56 3.55
C VAL A 192 7.90 0.54 4.33
N TRP A 193 8.19 0.72 5.61
CA TRP A 193 7.52 1.65 6.54
C TRP A 193 8.44 2.73 7.14
N ARG A 194 9.49 3.10 6.54
CA ARG A 194 10.63 3.98 6.94
C ARG A 194 10.53 4.92 8.16
N ASP A 195 9.37 5.15 8.78
CA ASP A 195 9.19 6.12 9.88
C ASP A 195 8.34 5.60 11.06
N GLU A 196 8.03 4.29 11.16
CA GLU A 196 7.15 3.80 12.22
C GLU A 196 7.77 2.68 13.04
N ARG A 197 8.10 2.99 14.29
CA ARG A 197 8.86 2.15 15.23
C ARG A 197 8.13 0.91 15.78
N VAL A 198 6.88 0.62 15.36
CA VAL A 198 6.14 -0.53 15.92
C VAL A 198 5.30 -1.21 14.84
N VAL A 199 5.91 -2.06 14.03
CA VAL A 199 5.20 -3.08 13.27
C VAL A 199 5.80 -4.43 13.68
N PHE A 200 4.95 -5.34 14.19
CA PHE A 200 5.43 -6.65 14.66
C PHE A 200 5.92 -7.53 13.51
N ASP A 201 6.91 -8.34 13.75
CA ASP A 201 7.48 -9.36 12.85
C ASP A 201 6.43 -10.18 12.08
N ARG A 202 5.28 -10.46 12.71
CA ARG A 202 4.18 -11.24 12.12
C ARG A 202 3.51 -10.59 10.91
N THR A 203 3.59 -9.28 10.78
CA THR A 203 2.98 -8.56 9.63
C THR A 203 3.71 -8.88 8.33
N VAL A 204 5.05 -8.97 8.35
CA VAL A 204 5.85 -9.36 7.17
C VAL A 204 5.50 -10.78 6.74
N ASP A 205 5.39 -11.71 7.68
CA ASP A 205 5.08 -13.11 7.41
C ASP A 205 3.72 -13.26 6.69
N ALA A 206 2.70 -12.48 7.10
CA ALA A 206 1.40 -12.49 6.46
C ALA A 206 1.46 -11.97 5.00
N PHE A 207 2.23 -10.91 4.75
CA PHE A 207 2.44 -10.40 3.38
C PHE A 207 3.20 -11.41 2.52
N ILE A 208 4.27 -12.01 3.03
CA ILE A 208 5.04 -13.03 2.32
C ILE A 208 4.14 -14.22 1.93
N ALA A 209 3.27 -14.67 2.85
CA ALA A 209 2.32 -15.74 2.56
C ALA A 209 1.37 -15.38 1.41
N LYS A 210 0.84 -14.14 1.40
CA LYS A 210 -0.03 -13.63 0.33
C LYS A 210 0.71 -13.51 -1.00
N ILE A 211 1.94 -12.98 -0.98
CA ILE A 211 2.78 -12.85 -2.18
C ILE A 211 3.08 -14.23 -2.77
N ARG A 212 3.52 -15.20 -1.94
CA ARG A 212 3.79 -16.58 -2.38
C ARG A 212 2.56 -17.21 -3.06
N LYS A 213 1.37 -17.02 -2.48
CA LYS A 213 0.13 -17.52 -3.07
C LYS A 213 -0.12 -16.95 -4.48
N LYS A 214 0.17 -15.65 -4.67
CA LYS A 214 -0.02 -14.97 -5.96
C LYS A 214 1.06 -15.33 -6.97
N LEU A 215 2.30 -15.54 -6.53
CA LEU A 215 3.41 -15.95 -7.38
C LEU A 215 3.26 -17.39 -7.93
N GLY A 216 2.39 -18.21 -7.36
CA GLY A 216 2.11 -19.55 -7.87
C GLY A 216 3.37 -20.39 -8.11
N PRO A 217 3.72 -20.72 -9.38
CA PRO A 217 4.89 -21.52 -9.69
C PRO A 217 6.22 -20.83 -9.37
N PHE A 218 6.23 -19.52 -9.20
CA PHE A 218 7.40 -18.72 -8.84
C PHE A 218 7.58 -18.51 -7.33
N LYS A 219 6.72 -19.08 -6.49
CA LYS A 219 6.69 -18.88 -5.02
C LYS A 219 8.00 -19.20 -4.31
N ASP A 220 8.74 -20.17 -4.84
CA ASP A 220 9.96 -20.68 -4.21
C ASP A 220 11.15 -19.72 -4.35
N CYS A 221 11.01 -18.65 -5.19
CA CYS A 221 11.97 -17.54 -5.21
C CYS A 221 12.01 -16.77 -3.88
N LEU A 222 10.95 -16.83 -3.06
CA LEU A 222 10.89 -16.23 -1.73
C LEU A 222 11.23 -17.29 -0.68
N GLU A 223 12.50 -17.36 -0.30
CA GLU A 223 12.98 -18.28 0.73
C GLU A 223 12.75 -17.71 2.15
N THR A 224 12.45 -18.59 3.11
CA THR A 224 12.47 -18.25 4.54
C THR A 224 13.82 -18.56 5.13
N VAL A 225 14.52 -17.55 5.63
CA VAL A 225 15.75 -17.73 6.41
C VAL A 225 15.36 -17.84 7.89
N ARG A 226 15.37 -19.10 8.39
CA ARG A 226 14.88 -19.42 9.75
C ARG A 226 15.57 -18.55 10.81
N GLY A 227 14.78 -18.01 11.73
CA GLY A 227 15.27 -17.15 12.81
C GLY A 227 15.71 -15.75 12.38
N TYR A 228 15.68 -15.41 11.08
CA TYR A 228 16.15 -14.12 10.57
C TYR A 228 15.08 -13.35 9.78
N GLY A 229 14.66 -13.89 8.63
CA GLY A 229 13.73 -13.18 7.75
C GLY A 229 13.53 -13.88 6.41
N TYR A 230 13.69 -13.15 5.31
CA TYR A 230 13.39 -13.63 3.97
C TYR A 230 14.49 -13.26 2.97
N ARG A 231 14.57 -14.05 1.91
CA ARG A 231 15.47 -13.84 0.79
C ARG A 231 14.72 -14.04 -0.53
N PHE A 232 15.02 -13.18 -1.49
CA PHE A 232 14.65 -13.44 -2.88
C PHE A 232 15.85 -14.11 -3.59
N LYS A 233 15.65 -15.29 -4.12
CA LYS A 233 16.69 -16.03 -4.83
C LYS A 233 16.07 -16.77 -6.01
N VAL A 234 16.63 -16.58 -7.18
CA VAL A 234 16.32 -17.37 -8.37
C VAL A 234 17.55 -18.18 -8.73
N GLU A 235 17.42 -19.50 -8.72
CA GLU A 235 18.53 -20.34 -9.17
C GLU A 235 18.72 -20.19 -10.67
N PRO A 236 19.96 -19.99 -11.13
CA PRO A 236 20.24 -19.99 -12.56
C PRO A 236 19.88 -21.37 -13.13
N SER A 237 19.16 -21.37 -14.24
CA SER A 237 18.78 -22.56 -15.02
C SER A 237 19.99 -23.20 -15.63
#